data_2587101b87c5e18086083a9c0665ac81
#
_entry.id   2587101b87c5e18086083a9c0665ac81
#
_cell.length_a   1.000
_cell.length_b   1.000
_cell.length_c   1.000
_cell.angle_alpha   90.00
_cell.angle_beta   90.00
_cell.angle_gamma   90.00
#
_symmetry.space_group_name_H-M   'P 1'
#
loop_
_entity.id
_entity.type
_entity.pdbx_description
1 polymer ?
#
loop_
_entity_poly.entity_id
_entity_poly.type
_entity_poly.pdbx_seq_one_letter_code
_entity_poly.pdbx_strand_id
1 'polypeptide(L)'
;MVDYISLIDKYYAPYPDLRHVLVTHSMQVRDRALKILDAHPEWVEQGLVDRRFVEEAAMLHDIGIIFCNAPKIYCTGSHQYIEHGYLGAELLRKEGLPRHADVAERHTGSGITIDQVIRENLPIPVKDYCPRTLEEKLICYSDRFYSKSHLGEEVPLSKIRR
;
A
#
# COMPACT_ATOMS: atom_id res chain seq x y z
N MET A 1 2.87 14.54 12.70
CA MET A 1 1.73 14.10 11.87
C MET A 1 2.06 14.33 10.41
N VAL A 2 1.88 13.33 9.56
CA VAL A 2 2.16 13.44 8.13
C VAL A 2 0.92 14.00 7.42
N ASP A 3 1.11 15.06 6.65
CA ASP A 3 0.07 15.56 5.74
C ASP A 3 0.14 14.73 4.44
N TYR A 4 -0.52 13.57 4.46
CA TYR A 4 -0.47 12.64 3.34
C TYR A 4 -1.19 13.17 2.09
N ILE A 5 -2.20 14.02 2.25
CA ILE A 5 -2.89 14.62 1.09
C ILE A 5 -1.95 15.57 0.35
N SER A 6 -1.24 16.45 1.07
CA SER A 6 -0.26 17.35 0.44
C SER A 6 0.86 16.56 -0.22
N LEU A 7 1.30 15.48 0.39
CA LEU A 7 2.33 14.61 -0.21
C LEU A 7 1.83 13.93 -1.49
N ILE A 8 0.63 13.41 -1.48
CA ILE A 8 -0.01 12.84 -2.68
C ILE A 8 -0.11 13.90 -3.77
N ASP A 9 -0.60 15.08 -3.44
CA ASP A 9 -0.76 16.17 -4.41
C ASP A 9 0.55 16.63 -5.03
N LYS A 10 1.63 16.58 -4.27
CA LYS A 10 2.99 16.90 -4.77
C LYS A 10 3.34 16.10 -6.03
N TYR A 11 2.92 14.84 -6.10
CA TYR A 11 3.24 13.94 -7.21
C TYR A 11 2.07 13.73 -8.18
N TYR A 12 0.84 13.79 -7.70
CA TYR A 12 -0.35 13.37 -8.45
C TYR A 12 -1.20 14.52 -8.99
N ALA A 13 -0.93 15.77 -8.60
CA ALA A 13 -1.73 16.92 -9.06
C ALA A 13 -1.86 17.01 -10.59
N PRO A 14 -0.81 16.68 -11.40
CA PRO A 14 -0.95 16.70 -12.86
C PRO A 14 -1.79 15.56 -13.44
N TYR A 15 -2.20 14.58 -12.63
CA TYR A 15 -2.87 13.35 -13.07
C TYR A 15 -4.17 13.13 -12.27
N PRO A 16 -5.23 13.93 -12.54
CA PRO A 16 -6.45 13.89 -11.71
C PRO A 16 -7.16 12.54 -11.71
N ASP A 17 -7.21 11.83 -12.85
CA ASP A 17 -7.85 10.51 -12.91
C ASP A 17 -7.08 9.47 -12.10
N LEU A 18 -5.75 9.47 -12.20
CA LEU A 18 -4.90 8.60 -11.41
C LEU A 18 -4.97 8.93 -9.92
N ARG A 19 -4.99 10.23 -9.58
CA ARG A 19 -5.15 10.69 -8.20
C ARG A 19 -6.46 10.16 -7.61
N HIS A 20 -7.55 10.23 -8.37
CA HIS A 20 -8.84 9.71 -7.92
C HIS A 20 -8.78 8.21 -7.60
N VAL A 21 -8.15 7.42 -8.46
CA VAL A 21 -7.96 5.98 -8.23
C VAL A 21 -7.14 5.73 -6.97
N LEU A 22 -6.00 6.41 -6.84
CA LEU A 22 -5.11 6.25 -5.68
C LEU A 22 -5.82 6.60 -4.37
N VAL A 23 -6.42 7.78 -4.31
CA VAL A 23 -7.06 8.28 -3.08
C VAL A 23 -8.25 7.41 -2.70
N THR A 24 -9.11 7.06 -3.66
CA THR A 24 -10.29 6.24 -3.41
C THR A 24 -9.91 4.85 -2.89
N HIS A 25 -8.99 4.18 -3.56
CA HIS A 25 -8.51 2.86 -3.12
C HIS A 25 -7.84 2.93 -1.75
N SER A 26 -6.98 3.91 -1.54
CA SER A 26 -6.27 4.07 -0.28
C SER A 26 -7.21 4.36 0.89
N MET A 27 -8.27 5.14 0.66
CA MET A 27 -9.30 5.38 1.67
C MET A 27 -10.07 4.11 2.03
N GLN A 28 -10.36 3.24 1.06
CA GLN A 28 -10.99 1.94 1.33
C GLN A 28 -10.11 1.07 2.23
N VAL A 29 -8.83 0.99 1.92
CA VAL A 29 -7.85 0.23 2.71
C VAL A 29 -7.72 0.81 4.12
N ARG A 30 -7.59 2.13 4.23
CA ARG A 30 -7.53 2.85 5.50
C ARG A 30 -8.76 2.56 6.37
N ASP A 31 -9.93 2.73 5.80
CA ASP A 31 -11.19 2.61 6.56
C ASP A 31 -11.38 1.18 7.05
N ARG A 32 -11.02 0.17 6.25
CA ARG A 32 -11.04 -1.22 6.69
C ARG A 32 -10.04 -1.48 7.82
N ALA A 33 -8.81 -1.01 7.68
CA ALA A 33 -7.79 -1.17 8.72
C ALA A 33 -8.21 -0.52 10.03
N LEU A 34 -8.75 0.70 9.99
CA LEU A 34 -9.23 1.38 11.18
C LEU A 34 -10.44 0.67 11.81
N LYS A 35 -11.33 0.12 11.00
CA LYS A 35 -12.47 -0.67 11.49
C LYS A 35 -12.01 -1.93 12.24
N ILE A 36 -10.96 -2.58 11.75
CA ILE A 36 -10.37 -3.73 12.43
C ILE A 36 -9.77 -3.29 13.77
N LEU A 37 -9.09 -2.15 13.82
CA LEU A 37 -8.55 -1.59 15.08
C LEU A 37 -9.66 -1.25 16.07
N ASP A 38 -10.80 -0.76 15.60
CA ASP A 38 -11.95 -0.47 16.48
C ASP A 38 -12.50 -1.75 17.13
N ALA A 39 -12.38 -2.89 16.46
CA ALA A 39 -12.74 -4.20 17.00
C ALA A 39 -11.65 -4.80 17.92
N HIS A 40 -10.43 -4.24 17.90
CA HIS A 40 -9.30 -4.73 18.68
C HIS A 40 -8.59 -3.56 19.40
N PRO A 41 -9.31 -2.83 20.28
CA PRO A 41 -8.74 -1.68 20.98
C PRO A 41 -7.50 -2.03 21.82
N GLU A 42 -7.41 -3.27 22.27
CA GLU A 42 -6.26 -3.76 23.04
C GLU A 42 -4.92 -3.63 22.30
N TRP A 43 -4.92 -3.68 20.97
CA TRP A 43 -3.68 -3.54 20.18
C TRP A 43 -3.10 -2.13 20.30
N VAL A 44 -3.97 -1.13 20.33
CA VAL A 44 -3.55 0.27 20.52
C VAL A 44 -3.18 0.53 21.97
N GLU A 45 -3.99 0.06 22.91
CA GLU A 45 -3.78 0.25 24.36
C GLU A 45 -2.46 -0.38 24.83
N GLN A 46 -2.09 -1.53 24.27
CA GLN A 46 -0.84 -2.24 24.59
C GLN A 46 0.37 -1.71 23.82
N GLY A 47 0.19 -0.71 22.98
CA GLY A 47 1.26 -0.12 22.18
C GLY A 47 1.76 -1.00 21.03
N LEU A 48 0.99 -2.01 20.62
CA LEU A 48 1.33 -2.88 19.50
C LEU A 48 1.09 -2.21 18.14
N VAL A 49 0.14 -1.26 18.09
CA VAL A 49 -0.25 -0.54 16.88
C VAL A 49 -0.41 0.94 17.20
N ASP A 50 0.19 1.78 16.37
CA ASP A 50 -0.06 3.22 16.36
C ASP A 50 -1.16 3.52 15.33
N ARG A 51 -2.34 3.90 15.81
CA ARG A 51 -3.53 4.15 14.97
C ARG A 51 -3.28 5.22 13.92
N ARG A 52 -2.61 6.31 14.30
CA ARG A 52 -2.29 7.41 13.36
C ARG A 52 -1.35 6.94 12.26
N PHE A 53 -0.35 6.16 12.62
CA PHE A 53 0.56 5.60 11.64
C PHE A 53 -0.17 4.69 10.65
N VAL A 54 -1.10 3.85 11.10
CA VAL A 54 -1.93 3.01 10.23
C VAL A 54 -2.72 3.87 9.23
N GLU A 55 -3.34 4.94 9.69
CA GLU A 55 -4.05 5.87 8.81
C GLU A 55 -3.14 6.44 7.73
N GLU A 56 -2.01 7.00 8.14
CA GLU A 56 -1.04 7.61 7.22
C GLU A 56 -0.47 6.60 6.24
N ALA A 57 -0.04 5.46 6.73
CA ALA A 57 0.60 4.43 5.91
C ALA A 57 -0.38 3.78 4.92
N ALA A 58 -1.64 3.60 5.33
CA ALA A 58 -2.66 3.10 4.41
C ALA A 58 -2.89 4.07 3.26
N MET A 59 -2.92 5.38 3.54
CA MET A 59 -3.09 6.39 2.50
C MET A 59 -1.90 6.47 1.55
N LEU A 60 -0.71 6.07 1.97
CA LEU A 60 0.53 6.20 1.20
C LEU A 60 1.07 4.88 0.63
N HIS A 61 0.46 3.73 0.97
CA HIS A 61 1.04 2.43 0.61
C HIS A 61 1.20 2.20 -0.89
N ASP A 62 0.35 2.78 -1.70
CA ASP A 62 0.33 2.62 -3.15
C ASP A 62 0.90 3.83 -3.93
N ILE A 63 1.54 4.76 -3.24
CA ILE A 63 2.02 6.00 -3.89
C ILE A 63 2.94 5.75 -5.10
N GLY A 64 3.54 4.57 -5.18
CA GLY A 64 4.44 4.20 -6.27
C GLY A 64 3.77 3.83 -7.59
N ILE A 65 2.44 3.74 -7.65
CA ILE A 65 1.76 3.36 -8.91
C ILE A 65 1.98 4.37 -10.03
N ILE A 66 2.29 5.62 -9.71
CA ILE A 66 2.60 6.67 -10.69
C ILE A 66 3.76 6.30 -11.62
N PHE A 67 4.69 5.47 -11.16
CA PHE A 67 5.86 5.06 -11.94
C PHE A 67 5.58 3.90 -12.89
N CYS A 68 4.42 3.28 -12.80
CA CYS A 68 4.12 2.02 -13.47
C CYS A 68 3.27 2.21 -14.72
N ASN A 69 3.29 1.20 -15.59
CA ASN A 69 2.44 1.13 -16.77
C ASN A 69 1.24 0.24 -16.46
N ALA A 70 0.08 0.85 -16.28
CA ALA A 70 -1.19 0.17 -16.03
C ALA A 70 -2.33 1.05 -16.55
N PRO A 71 -2.60 1.04 -17.88
CA PRO A 71 -3.54 1.96 -18.51
C PRO A 71 -4.97 1.88 -17.97
N LYS A 72 -5.40 0.70 -17.51
CA LYS A 72 -6.75 0.51 -16.96
C LYS A 72 -7.03 1.33 -15.69
N ILE A 73 -5.99 1.75 -15.00
CA ILE A 73 -6.08 2.58 -13.79
C ILE A 73 -5.35 3.91 -13.97
N TYR A 74 -5.17 4.34 -15.22
CA TYR A 74 -4.56 5.62 -15.60
C TYR A 74 -3.09 5.77 -15.25
N CYS A 75 -2.37 4.67 -15.02
CA CYS A 75 -0.92 4.68 -14.80
C CYS A 75 -0.20 4.69 -16.16
N THR A 76 0.56 5.74 -16.43
CA THR A 76 1.26 5.97 -17.71
C THR A 76 2.79 5.95 -17.57
N GLY A 77 3.30 5.42 -16.47
CA GLY A 77 4.74 5.25 -16.26
C GLY A 77 5.32 4.11 -17.08
N SER A 78 6.60 3.84 -16.90
CA SER A 78 7.36 2.85 -17.70
C SER A 78 7.67 1.56 -16.96
N HIS A 79 7.52 1.52 -15.64
CA HIS A 79 7.86 0.35 -14.83
C HIS A 79 6.73 -0.70 -14.84
N GLN A 80 7.10 -1.96 -14.60
CA GLN A 80 6.10 -3.02 -14.40
C GLN A 80 5.34 -2.79 -13.09
N TYR A 81 4.07 -3.17 -13.06
CA TYR A 81 3.22 -2.93 -11.90
C TYR A 81 3.73 -3.57 -10.61
N ILE A 82 4.40 -4.73 -10.71
CA ILE A 82 5.00 -5.40 -9.55
C ILE A 82 6.05 -4.53 -8.83
N GLU A 83 6.60 -3.53 -9.50
CA GLU A 83 7.60 -2.63 -8.92
C GLU A 83 7.01 -1.53 -8.05
N HIS A 84 5.69 -1.34 -8.04
CA HIS A 84 5.08 -0.16 -7.39
C HIS A 84 5.36 -0.08 -5.88
N GLY A 85 5.39 -1.20 -5.19
CA GLY A 85 5.70 -1.22 -3.76
C GLY A 85 7.12 -0.75 -3.46
N TYR A 86 8.08 -1.30 -4.18
CA TYR A 86 9.48 -0.90 -4.06
C TYR A 86 9.71 0.56 -4.46
N LEU A 87 9.16 0.98 -5.59
CA LEU A 87 9.31 2.35 -6.08
C LEU A 87 8.63 3.36 -5.15
N GLY A 88 7.46 3.02 -4.63
CA GLY A 88 6.77 3.83 -3.63
C GLY A 88 7.58 3.95 -2.33
N ALA A 89 8.22 2.86 -1.90
CA ALA A 89 9.10 2.88 -0.73
C ALA A 89 10.29 3.82 -0.94
N GLU A 90 10.92 3.78 -2.10
CA GLU A 90 12.04 4.69 -2.41
C GLU A 90 11.59 6.15 -2.36
N LEU A 91 10.41 6.46 -2.92
CA LEU A 91 9.82 7.79 -2.85
C LEU A 91 9.61 8.22 -1.39
N LEU A 92 9.03 7.36 -0.58
CA LEU A 92 8.72 7.67 0.83
C LEU A 92 9.99 7.82 1.67
N ARG A 93 11.04 7.04 1.41
CA ARG A 93 12.35 7.22 2.07
C ARG A 93 12.95 8.57 1.72
N LYS A 94 12.85 8.97 0.46
CA LYS A 94 13.32 10.29 0.00
C LYS A 94 12.56 11.43 0.69
N GLU A 95 11.29 11.21 1.01
CA GLU A 95 10.46 12.19 1.74
C GLU A 95 10.67 12.13 3.27
N GLY A 96 11.58 11.29 3.75
CA GLY A 96 11.89 11.17 5.17
C GLY A 96 10.91 10.31 5.96
N LEU A 97 10.23 9.36 5.31
CA LEU A 97 9.20 8.51 5.90
C LEU A 97 9.58 7.03 5.85
N PRO A 98 10.63 6.57 6.56
CA PRO A 98 11.12 5.20 6.44
C PRO A 98 10.15 4.13 6.93
N ARG A 99 9.35 4.39 7.96
CA ARG A 99 8.34 3.44 8.45
C ARG A 99 7.19 3.28 7.46
N HIS A 100 6.75 4.37 6.86
CA HIS A 100 5.72 4.35 5.81
C HIS A 100 6.24 3.64 4.56
N ALA A 101 7.52 3.82 4.24
CA ALA A 101 8.19 3.12 3.14
C ALA A 101 8.18 1.60 3.34
N ASP A 102 8.42 1.11 4.55
CA ASP A 102 8.37 -0.32 4.86
C ASP A 102 6.98 -0.91 4.59
N VAL A 103 5.92 -0.18 4.92
CA VAL A 103 4.55 -0.61 4.61
C VAL A 103 4.34 -0.69 3.09
N ALA A 104 4.73 0.33 2.35
CA ALA A 104 4.59 0.37 0.90
C ALA A 104 5.35 -0.79 0.24
N GLU A 105 6.55 -1.06 0.69
CA GLU A 105 7.42 -2.10 0.14
C GLU A 105 6.90 -3.51 0.39
N ARG A 106 6.16 -3.73 1.49
CA ARG A 106 5.79 -5.05 1.99
C ARG A 106 4.29 -5.35 1.93
N HIS A 107 3.53 -4.61 1.10
CA HIS A 107 2.07 -4.77 1.07
C HIS A 107 1.56 -5.67 -0.07
N THR A 108 2.39 -6.01 -1.05
CA THR A 108 1.94 -6.72 -2.25
C THR A 108 1.51 -8.17 -1.94
N GLY A 109 0.28 -8.50 -2.29
CA GLY A 109 -0.31 -9.82 -2.04
C GLY A 109 -0.31 -10.19 -0.55
N SER A 110 0.33 -11.29 -0.22
CA SER A 110 0.58 -11.74 1.16
C SER A 110 2.04 -11.51 1.58
N GLY A 111 2.78 -10.74 0.78
CA GLY A 111 4.22 -10.57 0.87
C GLY A 111 4.93 -11.35 -0.24
N ILE A 112 6.13 -10.90 -0.60
CA ILE A 112 6.98 -11.54 -1.61
C ILE A 112 8.26 -11.98 -0.92
N THR A 113 8.57 -13.28 -0.96
CA THR A 113 9.78 -13.83 -0.34
C THR A 113 10.99 -13.62 -1.23
N ILE A 114 12.21 -13.68 -0.64
CA ILE A 114 13.46 -13.67 -1.40
C ILE A 114 13.45 -14.78 -2.45
N ASP A 115 13.02 -15.97 -2.09
CA ASP A 115 12.96 -17.13 -2.99
C ASP A 115 12.05 -16.84 -4.18
N GLN A 116 10.91 -16.20 -3.97
CA GLN A 116 10.00 -15.83 -5.04
C GLN A 116 10.64 -14.79 -5.97
N VAL A 117 11.33 -13.78 -5.44
CA VAL A 117 12.02 -12.78 -6.25
C VAL A 117 13.02 -13.45 -7.20
N ILE A 118 13.79 -14.40 -6.67
CA ILE A 118 14.81 -15.13 -7.46
C ILE A 118 14.16 -16.05 -8.48
N ARG A 119 13.22 -16.91 -8.03
CA ARG A 119 12.58 -17.93 -8.86
C ARG A 119 11.79 -17.34 -10.02
N GLU A 120 11.08 -16.26 -9.77
CA GLU A 120 10.24 -15.60 -10.78
C GLU A 120 10.99 -14.47 -11.51
N ASN A 121 12.25 -14.24 -11.16
CA ASN A 121 13.08 -13.17 -11.75
C ASN A 121 12.35 -11.81 -11.75
N LEU A 122 11.83 -11.42 -10.59
CA LEU A 122 11.08 -10.18 -10.47
C LEU A 122 12.00 -8.97 -10.63
N PRO A 123 11.53 -7.88 -11.28
CA PRO A 123 12.34 -6.68 -11.53
C PRO A 123 12.44 -5.77 -10.30
N ILE A 124 12.75 -6.35 -9.15
CA ILE A 124 12.93 -5.66 -7.87
C ILE A 124 14.19 -6.18 -7.20
N PRO A 125 14.82 -5.40 -6.31
CA PRO A 125 16.00 -5.88 -5.58
C PRO A 125 15.75 -7.19 -4.85
N VAL A 126 16.76 -8.05 -4.80
CA VAL A 126 16.68 -9.37 -4.15
C VAL A 126 16.74 -9.18 -2.64
N LYS A 127 15.57 -9.18 -2.01
CA LYS A 127 15.41 -9.12 -0.56
C LYS A 127 14.01 -9.60 -0.19
N ASP A 128 13.73 -9.67 1.11
CA ASP A 128 12.41 -10.04 1.62
C ASP A 128 11.45 -8.84 1.60
N TYR A 129 10.23 -9.08 1.10
CA TYR A 129 9.15 -8.10 1.02
C TYR A 129 7.90 -8.57 1.78
N CYS A 130 8.07 -9.37 2.82
CA CYS A 130 6.96 -9.83 3.65
C CYS A 130 6.69 -8.85 4.79
N PRO A 131 5.41 -8.60 5.14
CA PRO A 131 5.08 -7.72 6.26
C PRO A 131 5.61 -8.29 7.58
N ARG A 132 6.18 -7.43 8.42
CA ARG A 132 6.83 -7.82 9.68
C ARG A 132 6.08 -7.32 10.91
N THR A 133 5.73 -6.03 10.96
CA THR A 133 5.01 -5.47 12.09
C THR A 133 3.51 -5.78 12.00
N LEU A 134 2.81 -5.67 13.12
CA LEU A 134 1.36 -5.84 13.12
C LEU A 134 0.68 -4.79 12.22
N GLU A 135 1.20 -3.57 12.20
CA GLU A 135 0.72 -2.47 11.35
C GLU A 135 0.88 -2.81 9.86
N GLU A 136 2.05 -3.33 9.47
CA GLU A 136 2.30 -3.78 8.09
C GLU A 136 1.36 -4.92 7.68
N LYS A 137 1.17 -5.89 8.57
CA LYS A 137 0.27 -7.02 8.34
C LYS A 137 -1.18 -6.58 8.20
N LEU A 138 -1.61 -5.64 9.02
CA LEU A 138 -2.97 -5.11 8.99
C LEU A 138 -3.28 -4.40 7.66
N ILE A 139 -2.37 -3.57 7.18
CA ILE A 139 -2.54 -2.85 5.91
C ILE A 139 -2.46 -3.82 4.72
N CYS A 140 -1.49 -4.72 4.72
CA CYS A 140 -1.34 -5.75 3.70
C CYS A 140 -2.61 -6.61 3.58
N TYR A 141 -3.18 -7.03 4.71
CA TYR A 141 -4.44 -7.77 4.75
C TYR A 141 -5.61 -6.95 4.22
N SER A 142 -5.75 -5.70 4.69
CA SER A 142 -6.86 -4.82 4.31
C SER A 142 -6.86 -4.48 2.82
N ASP A 143 -5.67 -4.33 2.22
CA ASP A 143 -5.50 -4.04 0.80
C ASP A 143 -6.09 -5.12 -0.10
N ARG A 144 -6.08 -6.38 0.32
CA ARG A 144 -6.54 -7.52 -0.48
C ARG A 144 -8.04 -7.51 -0.77
N PHE A 145 -8.81 -6.72 -0.04
CA PHE A 145 -10.27 -6.64 -0.23
C PHE A 145 -10.69 -5.68 -1.34
N TYR A 146 -9.78 -4.91 -1.91
CA TYR A 146 -10.11 -3.85 -2.86
C TYR A 146 -9.21 -3.90 -4.08
N SER A 147 -9.80 -3.62 -5.27
CA SER A 147 -9.09 -3.52 -6.52
C SER A 147 -9.20 -2.10 -7.08
N LYS A 148 -8.10 -1.58 -7.61
CA LYS A 148 -8.07 -0.25 -8.24
C LYS A 148 -8.86 -0.20 -9.55
N SER A 149 -9.04 -1.32 -10.22
CA SER A 149 -9.82 -1.41 -11.46
C SER A 149 -11.32 -1.59 -11.22
N HIS A 150 -11.73 -1.85 -9.98
CA HIS A 150 -13.12 -2.05 -9.57
C HIS A 150 -13.39 -1.29 -8.28
N LEU A 151 -13.21 0.04 -8.32
CA LEU A 151 -13.47 0.93 -7.19
C LEU A 151 -14.92 0.79 -6.73
N GLY A 152 -15.12 0.73 -5.42
CA GLY A 152 -16.46 0.57 -4.83
C GLY A 152 -16.89 -0.87 -4.64
N GLU A 153 -16.15 -1.85 -5.15
CA GLU A 153 -16.43 -3.28 -4.95
C GLU A 153 -15.47 -3.86 -3.91
N GLU A 154 -16.00 -4.74 -3.06
CA GLU A 154 -15.22 -5.46 -2.07
C GLU A 154 -15.07 -6.93 -2.47
N VAL A 155 -13.83 -7.43 -2.47
CA VAL A 155 -13.54 -8.84 -2.76
C VAL A 155 -14.03 -9.70 -1.59
N PRO A 156 -14.82 -10.77 -1.83
CA PRO A 156 -15.26 -11.65 -0.75
C PRO A 156 -14.10 -12.34 -0.04
N LEU A 157 -14.24 -12.49 1.29
CA LEU A 157 -13.22 -13.15 2.12
C LEU A 157 -12.84 -14.54 1.61
N SER A 158 -13.80 -15.28 1.05
CA SER A 158 -13.55 -16.60 0.46
C SER A 158 -12.53 -16.59 -0.68
N LYS A 159 -12.43 -15.49 -1.41
CA LYS A 159 -11.44 -15.34 -2.49
C LYS A 159 -10.08 -14.92 -1.96
N ILE A 160 -10.03 -14.24 -0.82
CA ILE A 160 -8.79 -13.75 -0.22
C ILE A 160 -8.00 -14.87 0.44
N ARG A 161 -8.67 -15.85 1.02
CA ARG A 161 -8.06 -16.98 1.72
C ARG A 161 -7.41 -18.02 0.80
N ARG A 162 -7.56 -17.90 -0.49
CA ARG A 162 -6.95 -18.82 -1.46
C ARG A 162 -5.48 -18.44 -1.79
#